data_285513893d094d6595df2ea504d473d3
#
_entry.id   285513893d094d6595df2ea504d473d3
#
_cell.length_a   1.000
_cell.length_b   1.000
_cell.length_c   1.000
_cell.angle_alpha   90.00
_cell.angle_beta   90.00
_cell.angle_gamma   90.00
#
_symmetry.space_group_name_H-M   'P 1'
#
loop_
_entity.id
_entity.type
_entity.pdbx_description
1 polymer ?
#
loop_
_entity_poly.entity_id
_entity_poly.type
_entity_poly.pdbx_seq_one_letter_code
_entity_poly.pdbx_strand_id
1 'polypeptide(L)'
;MGKKQMNKIYSYNKDRLPLPVLSEHPEWIELYDCAWKTAFRNIDYINKPNWKPQLTCYPGIGVIWQWDSCFMTLITNYSNGELSAFNNLDNLYRLQRPQDGYISMAYRIENENEAYDKGRINPPLYAWAEWEHYAVTGDSSRFETVLPKIEALYRYIEKNHRRSSGLYWFNDTGSSGMDNSPRGEYPSANLDGSGVC
;
A
#
# COMPACT_ATOMS: atom_id res chain seq x y z
N MET A 1 -1.54 25.95 6.56
CA MET A 1 -1.55 25.38 7.92
C MET A 1 -0.22 24.72 8.16
N GLY A 2 0.56 25.14 9.16
CA GLY A 2 1.91 24.61 9.36
C GLY A 2 1.89 23.18 9.93
N LYS A 3 2.97 22.43 9.73
CA LYS A 3 3.16 21.03 10.23
C LYS A 3 2.71 20.80 11.67
N LYS A 4 2.77 21.83 12.53
CA LYS A 4 2.34 21.78 13.95
C LYS A 4 0.82 21.60 14.17
N GLN A 5 -0.02 22.01 13.20
CA GLN A 5 -1.48 21.94 13.35
C GLN A 5 -2.05 20.63 12.80
N MET A 6 -1.34 20.00 11.84
CA MET A 6 -1.73 18.70 11.26
C MET A 6 -1.36 17.53 12.19
N ASN A 7 -0.25 17.63 12.93
CA ASN A 7 0.15 16.60 13.91
C ASN A 7 -0.86 16.38 15.07
N LYS A 8 -1.90 17.21 15.15
CA LYS A 8 -2.95 17.11 16.17
C LYS A 8 -4.08 16.16 15.78
N ILE A 9 -4.19 15.81 14.49
CA ILE A 9 -5.26 14.97 13.96
C ILE A 9 -4.99 13.48 14.25
N TYR A 10 -3.73 13.07 14.16
CA TYR A 10 -3.31 11.69 14.42
C TYR A 10 -2.28 11.69 15.55
N SER A 11 -2.73 11.62 16.78
CA SER A 11 -1.85 11.48 17.95
C SER A 11 -2.03 10.10 18.55
N TYR A 12 -0.92 9.40 18.76
CA TYR A 12 -0.97 8.13 19.45
C TYR A 12 -1.62 8.26 20.83
N ASN A 13 -2.62 7.45 21.07
CA ASN A 13 -3.26 7.24 22.37
C ASN A 13 -3.62 5.76 22.51
N LYS A 14 -2.91 5.03 23.37
CA LYS A 14 -3.12 3.59 23.55
C LYS A 14 -4.52 3.23 24.03
N ASP A 15 -5.18 4.15 24.78
CA ASP A 15 -6.51 3.87 25.34
C ASP A 15 -7.63 3.89 24.27
N ARG A 16 -7.31 4.37 23.07
CA ARG A 16 -8.22 4.41 21.91
C ARG A 16 -8.00 3.25 20.94
N LEU A 17 -6.95 2.47 21.16
CA LEU A 17 -6.62 1.30 20.35
C LEU A 17 -7.12 0.01 21.02
N PRO A 18 -7.32 -1.06 20.27
CA PRO A 18 -7.60 -2.37 20.85
C PRO A 18 -6.50 -2.76 21.84
N LEU A 19 -6.91 -3.24 23.01
CA LEU A 19 -5.97 -3.67 24.04
C LEU A 19 -5.72 -5.17 23.91
N PRO A 20 -4.47 -5.62 23.72
CA PRO A 20 -4.17 -7.04 23.66
C PRO A 20 -4.31 -7.65 25.07
N VAL A 21 -4.91 -8.83 25.14
CA VAL A 21 -5.00 -9.62 26.36
C VAL A 21 -4.06 -10.81 26.22
N LEU A 22 -2.87 -10.69 26.77
CA LEU A 22 -1.82 -11.72 26.68
C LEU A 22 -0.97 -11.72 27.94
N SER A 23 -1.55 -12.21 29.04
CA SER A 23 -0.92 -12.18 30.37
C SER A 23 0.37 -12.99 30.48
N GLU A 24 0.55 -14.02 29.65
CA GLU A 24 1.73 -14.89 29.64
C GLU A 24 2.93 -14.31 28.91
N HIS A 25 2.70 -13.24 28.10
CA HIS A 25 3.74 -12.63 27.26
C HIS A 25 3.70 -11.09 27.33
N PRO A 26 4.02 -10.49 28.48
CA PRO A 26 3.97 -9.03 28.64
C PRO A 26 4.93 -8.30 27.67
N GLU A 27 6.04 -8.91 27.29
CA GLU A 27 6.98 -8.37 26.30
C GLU A 27 6.34 -8.19 24.91
N TRP A 28 5.36 -9.00 24.54
CA TRP A 28 4.63 -8.85 23.28
C TRP A 28 3.64 -7.69 23.36
N ILE A 29 3.11 -7.39 24.53
CA ILE A 29 2.27 -6.20 24.74
C ILE A 29 3.11 -4.93 24.57
N GLU A 30 4.35 -4.92 25.05
CA GLU A 30 5.27 -3.80 24.83
C GLU A 30 5.63 -3.65 23.34
N LEU A 31 5.86 -4.76 22.63
CA LEU A 31 6.10 -4.75 21.18
C LEU A 31 4.89 -4.21 20.40
N TYR A 32 3.68 -4.63 20.77
CA TYR A 32 2.43 -4.13 20.18
C TYR A 32 2.29 -2.61 20.36
N ASP A 33 2.54 -2.10 21.56
CA ASP A 33 2.52 -0.66 21.85
C ASP A 33 3.59 0.10 21.02
N CYS A 34 4.78 -0.46 20.90
CA CYS A 34 5.85 0.10 20.09
C CYS A 34 5.47 0.14 18.59
N ALA A 35 4.82 -0.90 18.07
CA ALA A 35 4.37 -0.96 16.69
C ALA A 35 3.36 0.14 16.38
N TRP A 36 2.36 0.36 17.25
CA TRP A 36 1.40 1.46 17.09
C TRP A 36 2.04 2.84 17.19
N LYS A 37 2.93 3.05 18.16
CA LYS A 37 3.71 4.31 18.24
C LYS A 37 4.47 4.58 16.95
N THR A 38 5.03 3.54 16.35
CA THR A 38 5.73 3.64 15.08
C THR A 38 4.78 3.97 13.94
N ALA A 39 3.62 3.32 13.86
CA ALA A 39 2.61 3.62 12.85
C ALA A 39 2.16 5.09 12.92
N PHE A 40 1.81 5.59 14.09
CA PHE A 40 1.39 7.00 14.26
C PHE A 40 2.51 7.99 13.92
N ARG A 41 3.77 7.65 14.19
CA ARG A 41 4.93 8.47 13.82
C ARG A 41 5.21 8.48 12.33
N ASN A 42 4.81 7.42 11.63
CA ASN A 42 5.04 7.23 10.21
C ASN A 42 3.89 7.74 9.32
N ILE A 43 3.05 8.63 9.84
CA ILE A 43 2.02 9.27 9.03
C ILE A 43 2.62 10.48 8.31
N ASP A 44 2.62 10.42 6.98
CA ASP A 44 2.97 11.55 6.12
C ASP A 44 1.75 12.44 5.89
N TYR A 45 1.90 13.70 6.25
CA TYR A 45 0.93 14.76 6.00
C TYR A 45 1.32 15.51 4.72
N ILE A 46 0.58 15.22 3.67
CA ILE A 46 0.85 15.77 2.35
C ILE A 46 0.07 17.06 2.19
N ASN A 47 0.76 18.20 2.15
CA ASN A 47 0.14 19.51 1.94
C ASN A 47 -0.10 19.76 0.44
N LYS A 48 -1.01 18.97 -0.13
CA LYS A 48 -1.35 19.03 -1.55
C LYS A 48 -2.85 18.79 -1.72
N PRO A 49 -3.55 19.53 -2.61
CA PRO A 49 -4.96 19.29 -2.88
C PRO A 49 -5.22 17.83 -3.30
N ASN A 50 -6.31 17.26 -2.80
CA ASN A 50 -6.75 15.90 -3.10
C ASN A 50 -5.83 14.76 -2.59
N TRP A 51 -4.77 15.07 -1.86
CA TRP A 51 -4.00 14.06 -1.15
C TRP A 51 -4.49 13.88 0.28
N LYS A 52 -4.63 12.63 0.68
CA LYS A 52 -4.97 12.25 2.04
C LYS A 52 -3.70 11.92 2.83
N PRO A 53 -3.65 12.21 4.15
CA PRO A 53 -2.56 11.71 4.98
C PRO A 53 -2.43 10.20 4.83
N GLN A 54 -1.20 9.71 4.70
CA GLN A 54 -0.93 8.30 4.45
C GLN A 54 -0.01 7.70 5.50
N LEU A 55 -0.24 6.45 5.86
CA LEU A 55 0.74 5.66 6.60
C LEU A 55 1.82 5.19 5.62
N THR A 56 3.08 5.37 5.96
CA THR A 56 4.19 5.00 5.09
C THR A 56 5.24 4.17 5.83
N CYS A 57 5.90 3.26 5.13
CA CYS A 57 7.04 2.52 5.65
C CYS A 57 8.29 3.43 5.81
N TYR A 58 8.36 4.52 5.05
CA TYR A 58 9.50 5.45 5.07
C TYR A 58 9.03 6.91 5.01
N PRO A 59 8.77 7.56 6.17
CA PRO A 59 8.26 8.93 6.22
C PRO A 59 9.25 9.93 5.64
N GLY A 60 8.73 10.93 4.93
CA GLY A 60 9.52 12.03 4.39
C GLY A 60 10.26 11.76 3.08
N ILE A 61 10.20 10.55 2.53
CA ILE A 61 10.84 10.25 1.24
C ILE A 61 10.09 10.85 0.04
N GLY A 62 8.83 11.25 0.22
CA GLY A 62 8.02 11.85 -0.84
C GLY A 62 7.59 10.86 -1.93
N VAL A 63 7.48 9.58 -1.61
CA VAL A 63 7.04 8.51 -2.52
C VAL A 63 5.94 7.69 -1.87
N ILE A 64 4.92 7.32 -2.66
CA ILE A 64 3.94 6.31 -2.28
C ILE A 64 4.19 5.04 -3.11
N TRP A 65 4.29 3.90 -2.43
CA TRP A 65 4.43 2.59 -3.06
C TRP A 65 3.11 1.82 -3.09
N GLN A 66 2.89 1.12 -4.18
CA GLN A 66 1.66 0.38 -4.46
C GLN A 66 1.39 -0.72 -3.43
N TRP A 67 2.25 -1.71 -3.33
CA TRP A 67 1.96 -2.87 -2.48
C TRP A 67 2.15 -2.60 -1.00
N ASP A 68 3.13 -1.74 -0.62
CA ASP A 68 3.28 -1.27 0.76
C ASP A 68 1.99 -0.62 1.26
N SER A 69 1.33 0.15 0.40
CA SER A 69 0.04 0.78 0.72
C SER A 69 -1.05 -0.25 1.04
N CYS A 70 -1.04 -1.40 0.37
CA CYS A 70 -1.96 -2.49 0.70
C CYS A 70 -1.68 -3.05 2.10
N PHE A 71 -0.42 -3.32 2.44
CA PHE A 71 -0.05 -3.78 3.79
C PHE A 71 -0.36 -2.73 4.86
N MET A 72 -0.13 -1.45 4.59
CA MET A 72 -0.48 -0.38 5.53
C MET A 72 -1.99 -0.32 5.79
N THR A 73 -2.82 -0.59 4.76
CA THR A 73 -4.27 -0.70 4.91
C THR A 73 -4.65 -1.84 5.86
N LEU A 74 -4.00 -3.00 5.74
CA LEU A 74 -4.24 -4.13 6.65
C LEU A 74 -3.97 -3.77 8.11
N ILE A 75 -2.85 -3.09 8.37
CA ILE A 75 -2.49 -2.64 9.73
C ILE A 75 -3.56 -1.67 10.26
N THR A 76 -3.95 -0.68 9.46
CA THR A 76 -4.88 0.38 9.90
C THR A 76 -6.31 -0.12 10.12
N ASN A 77 -6.71 -1.25 9.53
CA ASN A 77 -8.00 -1.89 9.80
C ASN A 77 -8.20 -2.18 11.31
N TYR A 78 -7.13 -2.43 12.04
CA TYR A 78 -7.16 -2.76 13.47
C TYR A 78 -6.93 -1.54 14.38
N SER A 79 -6.94 -0.33 13.83
CA SER A 79 -6.70 0.89 14.61
C SER A 79 -7.92 1.43 15.36
N ASN A 80 -9.04 0.70 15.36
CA ASN A 80 -10.32 1.16 15.93
C ASN A 80 -10.78 2.52 15.35
N GLY A 81 -10.48 2.77 14.06
CA GLY A 81 -10.83 4.01 13.37
C GLY A 81 -9.89 5.19 13.64
N GLU A 82 -8.86 5.02 14.46
CA GLU A 82 -7.89 6.08 14.75
C GLU A 82 -7.01 6.43 13.54
N LEU A 83 -6.76 5.47 12.66
CA LEU A 83 -6.09 5.65 11.37
C LEU A 83 -7.04 5.29 10.23
N SER A 84 -7.02 6.08 9.18
CA SER A 84 -7.84 5.75 8.00
C SER A 84 -7.23 4.58 7.24
N ALA A 85 -7.98 3.49 7.15
CA ALA A 85 -7.57 2.30 6.42
C ALA A 85 -7.33 2.54 4.92
N PHE A 86 -7.98 3.55 4.32
CA PHE A 86 -8.03 3.69 2.87
C PHE A 86 -7.28 4.88 2.30
N ASN A 87 -6.73 5.76 3.11
CA ASN A 87 -6.07 6.95 2.59
C ASN A 87 -4.99 6.61 1.56
N ASN A 88 -4.21 5.56 1.81
CA ASN A 88 -3.18 5.09 0.91
C ASN A 88 -3.75 4.61 -0.42
N LEU A 89 -4.75 3.72 -0.36
CA LEU A 89 -5.37 3.15 -1.56
C LEU A 89 -6.11 4.22 -2.36
N ASP A 90 -6.83 5.14 -1.69
CA ASP A 90 -7.53 6.23 -2.33
C ASP A 90 -6.57 7.17 -3.08
N ASN A 91 -5.39 7.45 -2.49
CA ASN A 91 -4.35 8.21 -3.17
C ASN A 91 -3.88 7.51 -4.45
N LEU A 92 -3.68 6.19 -4.41
CA LEU A 92 -3.27 5.39 -5.57
C LEU A 92 -4.38 5.28 -6.61
N TYR A 93 -5.63 5.02 -6.21
CA TYR A 93 -6.77 4.99 -7.14
C TYR A 93 -7.01 6.34 -7.83
N ARG A 94 -6.67 7.44 -7.18
CA ARG A 94 -6.73 8.77 -7.79
C ARG A 94 -5.68 8.92 -8.89
N LEU A 95 -4.51 8.29 -8.73
CA LEU A 95 -3.42 8.33 -9.70
C LEU A 95 -3.55 7.30 -10.82
N GLN A 96 -4.56 6.43 -10.76
CA GLN A 96 -4.82 5.44 -11.78
C GLN A 96 -5.01 6.10 -13.15
N ARG A 97 -4.30 5.61 -14.16
CA ARG A 97 -4.36 6.14 -15.52
C ARG A 97 -5.72 5.79 -16.17
N PRO A 98 -6.52 6.81 -16.57
CA PRO A 98 -7.87 6.57 -17.06
C PRO A 98 -7.94 5.77 -18.37
N GLN A 99 -6.90 5.85 -19.21
CA GLN A 99 -6.87 5.26 -20.55
C GLN A 99 -6.80 3.73 -20.53
N ASP A 100 -6.18 3.15 -19.52
CA ASP A 100 -5.91 1.71 -19.49
C ASP A 100 -5.91 1.09 -18.09
N GLY A 101 -6.17 1.87 -17.04
CA GLY A 101 -6.27 1.37 -15.68
C GLY A 101 -4.93 1.13 -14.97
N TYR A 102 -3.80 1.51 -15.58
CA TYR A 102 -2.48 1.33 -14.98
C TYR A 102 -2.31 2.12 -13.69
N ILE A 103 -1.71 1.48 -12.70
CA ILE A 103 -1.18 2.11 -11.48
C ILE A 103 0.29 1.70 -11.37
N SER A 104 1.19 2.67 -11.32
CA SER A 104 2.63 2.41 -11.17
C SER A 104 2.97 1.79 -9.83
N MET A 105 4.08 1.04 -9.78
CA MET A 105 4.62 0.51 -8.52
C MET A 105 4.86 1.61 -7.48
N ALA A 106 5.18 2.83 -7.93
CA ALA A 106 5.38 3.97 -7.03
C ALA A 106 5.20 5.30 -7.75
N TYR A 107 4.75 6.31 -7.01
CA TYR A 107 4.64 7.68 -7.48
C TYR A 107 5.39 8.65 -6.57
N ARG A 108 6.05 9.65 -7.17
CA ARG A 108 6.55 10.82 -6.46
C ARG A 108 5.37 11.72 -6.10
N ILE A 109 5.22 12.04 -4.82
CA ILE A 109 4.09 12.84 -4.33
C ILE A 109 4.13 14.26 -4.87
N GLU A 110 5.32 14.83 -5.00
CA GLU A 110 5.52 16.22 -5.42
C GLU A 110 4.88 16.53 -6.78
N ASN A 111 5.15 15.72 -7.78
CA ASN A 111 4.73 15.94 -9.16
C ASN A 111 3.75 14.89 -9.69
N GLU A 112 3.40 13.90 -8.89
CA GLU A 112 2.49 12.80 -9.22
C GLU A 112 2.97 11.92 -10.39
N ASN A 113 4.26 11.98 -10.69
CA ASN A 113 4.87 11.15 -11.73
C ASN A 113 5.32 9.81 -11.15
N GLU A 114 5.43 8.83 -12.02
CA GLU A 114 6.04 7.53 -11.69
C GLU A 114 7.44 7.75 -11.12
N ALA A 115 7.73 7.10 -9.98
CA ALA A 115 9.01 7.26 -9.29
C ALA A 115 10.15 6.49 -9.96
N TYR A 116 9.79 5.48 -10.76
CA TYR A 116 10.70 4.59 -11.48
C TYR A 116 10.32 4.53 -12.96
N ASP A 117 10.98 3.67 -13.71
CA ASP A 117 10.71 3.50 -15.14
C ASP A 117 9.25 3.14 -15.41
N LYS A 118 8.74 3.63 -16.51
CA LYS A 118 7.33 3.48 -16.89
C LYS A 118 6.96 2.02 -17.09
N GLY A 119 5.74 1.69 -16.69
CA GLY A 119 5.17 0.36 -16.85
C GLY A 119 5.53 -0.64 -15.75
N ARG A 120 6.28 -0.23 -14.72
CA ARG A 120 6.55 -1.09 -13.56
C ARG A 120 5.31 -1.21 -12.68
N ILE A 121 5.05 -2.43 -12.26
CA ILE A 121 4.01 -2.77 -11.28
C ILE A 121 4.63 -3.49 -10.08
N ASN A 122 3.99 -3.42 -8.92
CA ASN A 122 4.21 -4.38 -7.84
C ASN A 122 3.15 -5.49 -7.88
N PRO A 123 3.29 -6.56 -7.06
CA PRO A 123 2.21 -7.51 -6.85
C PRO A 123 0.90 -6.78 -6.51
N PRO A 124 -0.19 -6.99 -7.28
CA PRO A 124 -1.39 -6.17 -7.19
C PRO A 124 -2.31 -6.65 -6.05
N LEU A 125 -2.00 -6.30 -4.82
CA LEU A 125 -2.68 -6.76 -3.62
C LEU A 125 -3.97 -5.98 -3.27
N TYR A 126 -4.45 -5.09 -4.15
CA TYR A 126 -5.61 -4.24 -3.90
C TYR A 126 -6.88 -5.02 -3.53
N ALA A 127 -7.21 -6.05 -4.28
CA ALA A 127 -8.40 -6.85 -4.02
C ALA A 127 -8.34 -7.52 -2.64
N TRP A 128 -7.15 -8.00 -2.26
CA TRP A 128 -6.94 -8.56 -0.92
C TRP A 128 -7.09 -7.49 0.16
N ALA A 129 -6.48 -6.32 0.01
CA ALA A 129 -6.58 -5.25 1.02
C ALA A 129 -8.04 -4.77 1.23
N GLU A 130 -8.81 -4.63 0.15
CA GLU A 130 -10.22 -4.25 0.22
C GLU A 130 -11.09 -5.38 0.84
N TRP A 131 -10.78 -6.64 0.51
CA TRP A 131 -11.44 -7.80 1.10
C TRP A 131 -11.18 -7.93 2.60
N GLU A 132 -9.92 -7.79 3.03
CA GLU A 132 -9.55 -7.85 4.45
C GLU A 132 -10.22 -6.74 5.26
N HIS A 133 -10.37 -5.55 4.68
CA HIS A 133 -11.15 -4.51 5.34
C HIS A 133 -12.61 -4.92 5.54
N TYR A 134 -13.25 -5.44 4.49
CA TYR A 134 -14.61 -5.97 4.59
C TYR A 134 -14.71 -7.08 5.64
N ALA A 135 -13.75 -8.00 5.66
CA ALA A 135 -13.73 -9.12 6.62
C ALA A 135 -13.62 -8.62 8.08
N VAL A 136 -12.89 -7.53 8.33
CA VAL A 136 -12.74 -6.95 9.68
C VAL A 136 -13.94 -6.09 10.08
N THR A 137 -14.50 -5.31 9.15
CA THR A 137 -15.49 -4.27 9.48
C THR A 137 -16.92 -4.61 9.08
N GLY A 138 -17.12 -5.53 8.14
CA GLY A 138 -18.40 -5.79 7.48
C GLY A 138 -18.83 -4.71 6.49
N ASP A 139 -18.04 -3.66 6.26
CA ASP A 139 -18.37 -2.55 5.37
C ASP A 139 -18.05 -2.87 3.90
N SER A 140 -19.08 -3.14 3.11
CA SER A 140 -18.99 -3.37 1.67
C SER A 140 -19.22 -2.11 0.82
N SER A 141 -19.46 -0.95 1.43
CA SER A 141 -19.86 0.29 0.73
C SER A 141 -18.86 0.75 -0.33
N ARG A 142 -17.57 0.42 -0.14
CA ARG A 142 -16.49 0.77 -1.07
C ARG A 142 -16.49 -0.03 -2.36
N PHE A 143 -17.04 -1.25 -2.35
CA PHE A 143 -16.90 -2.17 -3.47
C PHE A 143 -17.46 -1.61 -4.77
N GLU A 144 -18.58 -0.90 -4.73
CA GLU A 144 -19.16 -0.26 -5.92
C GLU A 144 -18.17 0.71 -6.60
N THR A 145 -17.40 1.43 -5.82
CA THR A 145 -16.43 2.43 -6.31
C THR A 145 -15.10 1.82 -6.72
N VAL A 146 -14.58 0.85 -5.95
CA VAL A 146 -13.21 0.36 -6.13
C VAL A 146 -13.10 -0.83 -7.07
N LEU A 147 -14.13 -1.69 -7.17
CA LEU A 147 -14.08 -2.86 -8.07
C LEU A 147 -13.82 -2.50 -9.53
N PRO A 148 -14.45 -1.46 -10.14
CA PRO A 148 -14.12 -1.06 -11.50
C PRO A 148 -12.66 -0.63 -11.68
N LYS A 149 -12.05 -0.03 -10.64
CA LYS A 149 -10.64 0.41 -10.67
C LYS A 149 -9.69 -0.78 -10.58
N ILE A 150 -9.99 -1.72 -9.70
CA ILE A 150 -9.24 -2.97 -9.54
C ILE A 150 -9.32 -3.77 -10.85
N GLU A 151 -10.51 -3.94 -11.41
CA GLU A 151 -10.71 -4.64 -12.68
C GLU A 151 -9.90 -3.99 -13.82
N ALA A 152 -9.91 -2.67 -13.92
CA ALA A 152 -9.13 -1.96 -14.93
C ALA A 152 -7.62 -2.21 -14.78
N LEU A 153 -7.10 -2.21 -13.54
CA LEU A 153 -5.71 -2.56 -13.27
C LEU A 153 -5.39 -4.00 -13.67
N TYR A 154 -6.24 -4.96 -13.32
CA TYR A 154 -6.01 -6.36 -13.69
C TYR A 154 -6.08 -6.58 -15.20
N ARG A 155 -6.96 -5.89 -15.92
CA ARG A 155 -6.97 -5.90 -17.39
C ARG A 155 -5.69 -5.33 -17.99
N TYR A 156 -5.12 -4.28 -17.38
CA TYR A 156 -3.82 -3.76 -17.78
C TYR A 156 -2.72 -4.81 -17.60
N ILE A 157 -2.67 -5.47 -16.44
CA ILE A 157 -1.70 -6.52 -16.12
C ILE A 157 -1.85 -7.70 -17.08
N GLU A 158 -3.06 -8.17 -17.31
CA GLU A 158 -3.37 -9.24 -18.26
C GLU A 158 -2.83 -8.94 -19.66
N LYS A 159 -2.98 -7.73 -20.12
CA LYS A 159 -2.55 -7.30 -21.45
C LYS A 159 -1.04 -7.10 -21.56
N ASN A 160 -0.38 -6.56 -20.52
CA ASN A 160 0.98 -6.04 -20.62
C ASN A 160 2.01 -6.88 -19.86
N HIS A 161 1.59 -7.71 -18.90
CA HIS A 161 2.47 -8.47 -18.02
C HIS A 161 2.20 -9.98 -18.06
N ARG A 162 1.37 -10.47 -18.99
CA ARG A 162 1.13 -11.90 -19.20
C ARG A 162 1.85 -12.38 -20.45
N ARG A 163 2.55 -13.51 -20.35
CA ARG A 163 3.22 -14.18 -21.45
C ARG A 163 2.28 -15.14 -22.18
N SER A 164 2.68 -15.58 -23.37
CA SER A 164 1.96 -16.62 -24.11
C SER A 164 1.87 -17.97 -23.37
N SER A 165 2.78 -18.22 -22.44
CA SER A 165 2.75 -19.37 -21.53
C SER A 165 1.62 -19.29 -20.48
N GLY A 166 0.98 -18.13 -20.32
CA GLY A 166 -0.01 -17.89 -19.28
C GLY A 166 0.56 -17.33 -17.99
N LEU A 167 1.89 -17.28 -17.84
CA LEU A 167 2.56 -16.76 -16.66
C LEU A 167 2.69 -15.24 -16.71
N TYR A 168 2.71 -14.61 -15.53
CA TYR A 168 2.92 -13.16 -15.40
C TYR A 168 4.39 -12.86 -15.12
N TRP A 169 4.82 -11.66 -15.45
CA TRP A 169 6.20 -11.23 -15.29
C TRP A 169 6.31 -9.85 -14.66
N PHE A 170 7.42 -9.60 -13.98
CA PHE A 170 7.83 -8.32 -13.45
C PHE A 170 9.03 -7.76 -14.20
N ASN A 171 9.20 -6.45 -14.20
CA ASN A 171 10.28 -5.78 -14.91
C ASN A 171 11.66 -6.11 -14.32
N ASP A 172 11.72 -6.29 -13.00
CA ASP A 172 12.94 -6.57 -12.23
C ASP A 172 12.60 -7.02 -10.80
N THR A 173 13.64 -7.27 -9.99
CA THR A 173 13.50 -7.67 -8.59
C THR A 173 12.75 -6.65 -7.75
N GLY A 174 13.03 -5.34 -7.91
CA GLY A 174 12.33 -4.29 -7.19
C GLY A 174 10.84 -4.27 -7.49
N SER A 175 10.45 -4.50 -8.75
CA SER A 175 9.04 -4.61 -9.15
C SER A 175 8.35 -5.82 -8.51
N SER A 176 9.06 -6.92 -8.32
CA SER A 176 8.52 -8.12 -7.66
C SER A 176 8.34 -7.97 -6.14
N GLY A 177 8.92 -6.91 -5.56
CA GLY A 177 9.00 -6.73 -4.11
C GLY A 177 10.04 -7.61 -3.42
N MET A 178 10.90 -8.27 -4.17
CA MET A 178 11.94 -9.17 -3.67
C MET A 178 13.33 -8.64 -4.04
N ASP A 179 13.63 -7.43 -3.60
CA ASP A 179 14.76 -6.60 -4.02
C ASP A 179 16.12 -7.29 -3.98
N ASN A 180 16.35 -8.12 -2.97
CA ASN A 180 17.62 -8.82 -2.75
C ASN A 180 17.54 -10.31 -3.13
N SER A 181 16.57 -10.71 -3.94
CA SER A 181 16.45 -12.09 -4.38
C SER A 181 17.55 -12.45 -5.38
N PRO A 182 18.29 -13.56 -5.20
CA PRO A 182 19.30 -14.01 -6.14
C PRO A 182 18.72 -14.33 -7.52
N ARG A 183 17.42 -14.49 -7.65
CA ARG A 183 16.72 -14.65 -8.94
C ARG A 183 16.85 -13.42 -9.86
N GLY A 184 17.14 -12.24 -9.30
CA GLY A 184 17.29 -10.99 -10.04
C GLY A 184 18.71 -10.69 -10.53
N GLU A 185 19.69 -11.53 -10.21
CA GLU A 185 21.09 -11.32 -10.59
C GLU A 185 21.38 -11.71 -12.06
N TYR A 186 20.41 -12.28 -12.76
CA TYR A 186 20.56 -12.62 -14.18
C TYR A 186 20.16 -11.44 -15.07
N PRO A 187 21.08 -10.90 -15.89
CA PRO A 187 20.85 -9.71 -16.73
C PRO A 187 19.73 -9.82 -17.78
N SER A 188 19.21 -11.01 -18.00
CA SER A 188 18.10 -11.27 -18.94
C SER A 188 16.75 -11.41 -18.27
N ALA A 189 16.69 -11.16 -16.97
CA ALA A 189 15.53 -11.48 -16.18
C ALA A 189 14.46 -10.38 -16.23
N ASN A 190 13.71 -10.36 -17.28
CA ASN A 190 12.28 -10.21 -17.11
C ASN A 190 11.86 -11.36 -16.20
N LEU A 191 11.73 -11.11 -14.89
CA LEU A 191 11.33 -12.12 -13.93
C LEU A 191 9.94 -12.59 -14.30
N ASP A 192 9.89 -13.71 -14.95
CA ASP A 192 8.63 -14.34 -15.19
C ASP A 192 8.13 -14.90 -13.85
N GLY A 193 6.84 -14.83 -13.61
CA GLY A 193 6.24 -15.28 -12.35
C GLY A 193 6.46 -16.77 -12.07
N SER A 194 7.01 -17.54 -13.01
CA SER A 194 7.41 -18.93 -12.82
C SER A 194 8.55 -19.13 -11.81
N GLY A 195 9.30 -18.05 -11.54
CA GLY A 195 10.35 -18.05 -10.53
C GLY A 195 9.89 -17.60 -9.13
N VAL A 196 8.60 -17.30 -8.97
CA VAL A 196 8.04 -16.76 -7.71
C VAL A 196 7.18 -17.80 -6.96
N CYS A 197 7.00 -18.99 -7.53
CA CYS A 197 6.33 -20.11 -6.87
C CYS A 197 7.30 -20.92 -6.01
#